data_3546b9c97c39ae5162d0800d46c41aad
#
_entry.id   3546b9c97c39ae5162d0800d46c41aad
#
_cell.length_a   1.000
_cell.length_b   1.000
_cell.length_c   1.000
_cell.angle_alpha   90.00
_cell.angle_beta   90.00
_cell.angle_gamma   90.00
#
_symmetry.space_group_name_H-M   'P 1'
#
loop_
_entity.id
_entity.type
_entity.pdbx_description
1 polymer ?
#
loop_
_entity_poly.entity_id
_entity_poly.type
_entity_poly.pdbx_seq_one_letter_code
_entity_poly.pdbx_strand_id
1 'polypeptide(L)'
;RDIYCPMYARIWRLRQHVNQRDARPMILCEYAHAMGNSVGNFQDYWDLIYKYDQLQGGFIWDWVDQTFAIKDENQRDIWAFGGDMGFVGVVNDSNFCANGLVAADRTPHPHIYEVKKVLQYIHFEPLAFTPNKIKVTNWHDFIGLEGYTLRWAVECDGKTVQNGEMDFPKIAPRNSANIELPLKALPADGKEYFLTLRAFTKHEAPLVPKGHEVAIEQWELPSAPSAKTVQPVEGTLTVDRNNETLTVKG
;
A
#
# COMPACT_ATOMS: atom_id res chain seq x y z
N ARG A 1 -20.92 28.54 2.82
CA ARG A 1 -19.68 27.78 2.56
C ARG A 1 -20.02 26.65 1.60
N ASP A 2 -19.31 26.53 0.50
CA ASP A 2 -19.65 25.62 -0.61
C ASP A 2 -19.02 24.23 -0.44
N ILE A 3 -17.95 24.12 0.30
CA ILE A 3 -17.21 22.87 0.57
C ILE A 3 -17.14 22.65 2.08
N TYR A 4 -17.28 21.40 2.51
CA TYR A 4 -17.07 20.98 3.88
C TYR A 4 -15.65 20.43 4.03
N CYS A 5 -14.81 21.11 4.82
CA CYS A 5 -13.38 20.78 4.99
C CYS A 5 -13.08 20.44 6.48
N PRO A 6 -13.40 19.25 6.97
CA PRO A 6 -13.04 18.84 8.32
C PRO A 6 -11.58 18.42 8.42
N MET A 7 -10.97 18.69 9.59
CA MET A 7 -9.64 18.23 9.95
C MET A 7 -9.73 16.91 10.71
N TYR A 8 -8.94 15.90 10.33
CA TYR A 8 -8.85 14.57 10.98
C TYR A 8 -10.20 13.88 11.20
N ALA A 9 -11.16 14.07 10.29
CA ALA A 9 -12.43 13.36 10.36
C ALA A 9 -12.19 11.86 10.18
N ARG A 10 -12.73 11.05 11.11
CA ARG A 10 -12.65 9.61 11.06
C ARG A 10 -13.63 9.03 10.04
N ILE A 11 -13.43 7.79 9.61
CA ILE A 11 -14.24 7.06 8.61
C ILE A 11 -15.75 7.14 8.92
N TRP A 12 -16.14 7.00 10.20
CA TRP A 12 -17.54 7.13 10.60
C TRP A 12 -18.11 8.53 10.30
N ARG A 13 -17.29 9.58 10.36
CA ARG A 13 -17.71 10.96 10.04
C ARG A 13 -17.95 11.14 8.54
N LEU A 14 -17.13 10.51 7.70
CA LEU A 14 -17.34 10.49 6.24
C LEU A 14 -18.68 9.82 5.93
N ARG A 15 -18.94 8.65 6.51
CA ARG A 15 -20.23 7.93 6.38
C ARG A 15 -21.39 8.77 6.86
N GLN A 16 -21.25 9.49 7.98
CA GLN A 16 -22.30 10.38 8.49
C GLN A 16 -22.59 11.50 7.50
N HIS A 17 -21.57 12.16 6.92
CA HIS A 17 -21.75 13.23 5.95
C HIS A 17 -22.55 12.77 4.72
N VAL A 18 -22.20 11.64 4.15
CA VAL A 18 -22.93 11.05 3.02
C VAL A 18 -24.38 10.72 3.39
N ASN A 19 -24.60 10.14 4.57
CA ASN A 19 -25.94 9.73 5.01
C ASN A 19 -26.86 10.92 5.36
N GLN A 20 -26.30 12.04 5.78
CA GLN A 20 -27.06 13.26 6.09
C GLN A 20 -27.54 14.00 4.84
N ARG A 21 -27.20 13.53 3.64
CA ARG A 21 -27.53 14.15 2.35
C ARG A 21 -27.10 15.63 2.28
N ASP A 22 -25.99 15.98 2.94
CA ASP A 22 -25.35 17.29 2.76
C ASP A 22 -24.88 17.36 1.30
N ALA A 23 -25.41 18.32 0.55
CA ALA A 23 -25.08 18.46 -0.88
C ALA A 23 -23.67 18.97 -1.13
N ARG A 24 -22.95 19.43 -0.08
CA ARG A 24 -21.59 19.95 -0.24
C ARG A 24 -20.58 18.83 -0.44
N PRO A 25 -19.63 18.99 -1.36
CA PRO A 25 -18.48 18.10 -1.42
C PRO A 25 -17.68 18.19 -0.11
N MET A 26 -17.12 17.05 0.31
CA MET A 26 -16.24 16.94 1.47
C MET A 26 -14.80 16.72 1.03
N ILE A 27 -13.90 17.57 1.50
CA ILE A 27 -12.46 17.43 1.33
C ILE A 27 -11.83 17.46 2.72
N LEU A 28 -11.07 16.44 3.08
CA LEU A 28 -10.33 16.43 4.35
C LEU A 28 -9.16 17.40 4.24
N CYS A 29 -9.21 18.52 4.96
CA CYS A 29 -8.13 19.51 4.91
C CYS A 29 -6.82 18.98 5.52
N GLU A 30 -6.95 18.03 6.47
CA GLU A 30 -5.85 17.21 6.98
C GLU A 30 -6.40 15.86 7.40
N TYR A 31 -5.67 14.79 7.09
CA TYR A 31 -5.93 13.43 7.59
C TYR A 31 -4.66 12.58 7.52
N ALA A 32 -4.72 11.36 8.07
CA ALA A 32 -3.63 10.38 8.02
C ALA A 32 -2.27 11.01 8.41
N HIS A 33 -2.23 11.68 9.59
CA HIS A 33 -1.00 12.25 10.15
C HIS A 33 0.15 11.23 10.05
N ALA A 34 1.18 11.51 9.25
CA ALA A 34 2.13 10.49 8.80
C ALA A 34 3.26 10.17 9.81
N MET A 35 3.03 10.41 11.08
CA MET A 35 3.95 10.06 12.15
C MET A 35 3.74 8.61 12.61
N GLY A 36 4.77 7.79 12.58
CA GLY A 36 4.71 6.39 12.98
C GLY A 36 3.72 5.59 12.11
N ASN A 37 2.75 4.92 12.73
CA ASN A 37 1.73 4.10 12.03
C ASN A 37 0.42 4.84 11.75
N SER A 38 0.40 6.16 11.83
CA SER A 38 -0.85 6.95 11.75
C SER A 38 -1.49 6.99 10.36
N VAL A 39 -0.79 6.53 9.32
CA VAL A 39 -1.34 6.32 7.96
C VAL A 39 -2.14 5.01 7.87
N GLY A 40 -2.19 4.20 8.92
CA GLY A 40 -2.99 2.98 8.95
C GLY A 40 -4.46 3.21 8.59
N ASN A 41 -5.10 2.19 8.02
CA ASN A 41 -6.47 2.23 7.48
C ASN A 41 -6.66 3.22 6.31
N PHE A 42 -5.60 3.56 5.59
CA PHE A 42 -5.66 4.50 4.46
C PHE A 42 -6.58 3.98 3.35
N GLN A 43 -6.55 2.68 3.07
CA GLN A 43 -7.44 2.02 2.13
C GLN A 43 -8.93 2.22 2.48
N ASP A 44 -9.32 2.11 3.76
CA ASP A 44 -10.71 2.27 4.19
C ASP A 44 -11.28 3.68 3.92
N TYR A 45 -10.42 4.71 3.98
CA TYR A 45 -10.79 6.06 3.58
C TYR A 45 -11.06 6.13 2.08
N TRP A 46 -10.17 5.58 1.28
CA TRP A 46 -10.26 5.66 -0.17
C TRP A 46 -11.35 4.77 -0.76
N ASP A 47 -11.68 3.65 -0.12
CA ASP A 47 -12.85 2.84 -0.46
C ASP A 47 -14.15 3.66 -0.36
N LEU A 48 -14.25 4.51 0.66
CA LEU A 48 -15.41 5.41 0.78
C LEU A 48 -15.34 6.58 -0.21
N ILE A 49 -14.17 7.19 -0.37
CA ILE A 49 -13.96 8.33 -1.28
C ILE A 49 -14.32 7.93 -2.71
N TYR A 50 -13.86 6.78 -3.18
CA TYR A 50 -14.19 6.29 -4.52
C TYR A 50 -15.64 5.82 -4.66
N LYS A 51 -16.31 5.48 -3.56
CA LYS A 51 -17.68 5.00 -3.57
C LYS A 51 -18.72 6.13 -3.65
N TYR A 52 -18.41 7.30 -3.14
CA TYR A 52 -19.36 8.39 -3.00
C TYR A 52 -18.83 9.69 -3.61
N ASP A 53 -19.52 10.22 -4.63
CA ASP A 53 -19.14 11.43 -5.35
C ASP A 53 -19.02 12.69 -4.47
N GLN A 54 -19.68 12.69 -3.32
CA GLN A 54 -19.59 13.78 -2.33
C GLN A 54 -18.24 13.83 -1.62
N LEU A 55 -17.50 12.71 -1.60
CA LEU A 55 -16.18 12.61 -0.97
C LEU A 55 -15.11 12.82 -2.03
N GLN A 56 -14.35 13.91 -1.94
CA GLN A 56 -13.43 14.35 -2.99
C GLN A 56 -11.95 14.06 -2.65
N GLY A 57 -11.66 13.44 -1.50
CA GLY A 57 -10.31 13.15 -1.05
C GLY A 57 -9.87 13.98 0.14
N GLY A 58 -8.57 14.16 0.28
CA GLY A 58 -7.98 14.91 1.38
C GLY A 58 -6.48 15.09 1.25
N PHE A 59 -5.92 15.86 2.17
CA PHE A 59 -4.50 16.19 2.22
C PHE A 59 -3.86 15.47 3.41
N ILE A 60 -2.91 14.57 3.13
CA ILE A 60 -2.14 13.89 4.18
C ILE A 60 -1.27 14.93 4.89
N TRP A 61 -1.26 14.91 6.21
CA TRP A 61 -0.34 15.72 7.00
C TRP A 61 0.84 14.84 7.45
N ASP A 62 2.06 15.02 6.90
CA ASP A 62 2.28 15.86 5.72
C ASP A 62 3.24 15.17 4.72
N TRP A 63 3.86 15.92 3.83
CA TRP A 63 4.71 15.36 2.78
C TRP A 63 6.11 14.99 3.27
N VAL A 64 6.75 15.87 4.06
CA VAL A 64 8.14 15.73 4.46
C VAL A 64 8.34 16.04 5.94
N ASP A 65 9.14 15.24 6.63
CA ASP A 65 9.54 15.54 8.01
C ASP A 65 10.12 16.96 8.10
N GLN A 66 9.55 17.77 8.98
CA GLN A 66 9.97 19.18 9.19
C GLN A 66 11.16 19.21 10.15
N THR A 67 12.24 18.53 9.79
CA THR A 67 13.46 18.39 10.58
C THR A 67 14.68 18.89 9.81
N PHE A 68 15.76 19.17 10.50
CA PHE A 68 17.01 19.69 9.93
C PHE A 68 18.16 18.75 10.21
N ALA A 69 18.99 18.48 9.20
CA ALA A 69 20.24 17.76 9.39
C ALA A 69 21.26 18.65 10.09
N ILE A 70 21.67 18.28 11.29
CA ILE A 70 22.73 18.96 12.07
C ILE A 70 23.66 17.93 12.69
N LYS A 71 24.76 18.43 13.25
CA LYS A 71 25.62 17.60 14.11
C LYS A 71 25.33 17.91 15.58
N ASP A 72 25.23 16.86 16.39
CA ASP A 72 25.12 16.98 17.84
C ASP A 72 26.45 17.41 18.47
N GLU A 73 26.48 17.56 19.80
CA GLU A 73 27.68 17.92 20.57
C GLU A 73 28.83 16.92 20.40
N ASN A 74 28.52 15.68 20.03
CA ASN A 74 29.48 14.60 19.78
C ASN A 74 29.86 14.44 18.30
N GLN A 75 29.50 15.44 17.44
CA GLN A 75 29.74 15.42 15.99
C GLN A 75 29.01 14.30 15.23
N ARG A 76 27.92 13.73 15.79
CA ARG A 76 27.10 12.75 15.14
C ARG A 76 26.00 13.45 14.32
N ASP A 77 25.70 12.94 13.13
CA ASP A 77 24.60 13.44 12.31
C ASP A 77 23.27 13.07 12.98
N ILE A 78 22.42 14.07 13.20
CA ILE A 78 21.07 13.92 13.77
C ILE A 78 20.06 14.75 12.98
N TRP A 79 18.79 14.37 13.08
CA TRP A 79 17.66 15.15 12.61
C TRP A 79 17.13 16.00 13.78
N ALA A 80 17.41 17.30 13.76
CA ALA A 80 16.99 18.23 14.80
C ALA A 80 15.56 18.72 14.58
N PHE A 81 14.83 18.89 15.66
CA PHE A 81 13.46 19.38 15.67
C PHE A 81 13.17 20.14 16.96
N GLY A 82 12.11 20.99 16.95
CA GLY A 82 11.59 21.64 18.16
C GLY A 82 12.67 22.19 19.08
N GLY A 83 12.80 21.58 20.28
CA GLY A 83 13.72 22.01 21.33
C GLY A 83 15.20 21.99 20.99
N ASP A 84 15.62 21.24 19.97
CA ASP A 84 17.02 21.21 19.52
C ASP A 84 17.44 22.52 18.85
N MET A 85 16.47 23.32 18.38
CA MET A 85 16.68 24.55 17.63
C MET A 85 16.36 25.82 18.42
N GLY A 86 15.83 25.67 19.63
CA GLY A 86 15.33 26.77 20.45
C GLY A 86 16.21 27.07 21.67
N PHE A 87 15.76 28.05 22.46
CA PHE A 87 16.36 28.37 23.75
C PHE A 87 16.00 27.31 24.78
N VAL A 88 16.91 27.02 25.69
CA VAL A 88 16.68 26.07 26.79
C VAL A 88 15.46 26.50 27.63
N GLY A 89 14.55 25.58 27.90
CA GLY A 89 13.35 25.81 28.70
C GLY A 89 12.15 26.42 27.96
N VAL A 90 12.24 26.64 26.64
CA VAL A 90 11.09 27.02 25.82
C VAL A 90 10.22 25.78 25.57
N VAL A 91 8.91 25.93 25.79
CA VAL A 91 7.92 24.88 25.47
C VAL A 91 7.90 24.60 23.96
N ASN A 92 7.98 23.34 23.60
CA ASN A 92 7.93 22.90 22.20
C ASN A 92 7.25 21.51 22.11
N ASP A 93 6.86 21.12 20.91
CA ASP A 93 6.14 19.86 20.65
C ASP A 93 7.08 18.67 20.35
N SER A 94 8.37 18.78 20.71
CA SER A 94 9.38 17.74 20.45
C SER A 94 9.39 17.30 18.98
N ASN A 95 9.36 16.00 18.73
CA ASN A 95 9.40 15.41 17.42
C ASN A 95 8.04 15.37 16.67
N PHE A 96 7.02 16.11 17.14
CA PHE A 96 5.68 16.09 16.54
C PHE A 96 5.67 16.63 15.10
N CYS A 97 6.67 17.37 14.69
CA CYS A 97 6.89 17.83 13.32
C CYS A 97 7.61 16.82 12.41
N ALA A 98 8.06 15.66 12.94
CA ALA A 98 8.61 14.57 12.15
C ALA A 98 7.45 13.64 11.72
N ASN A 99 6.64 14.11 10.77
CA ASN A 99 5.34 13.56 10.40
C ASN A 99 5.14 13.47 8.88
N GLY A 100 6.24 13.42 8.12
CA GLY A 100 6.21 13.34 6.67
C GLY A 100 6.00 11.92 6.12
N LEU A 101 5.53 11.83 4.88
CA LEU A 101 5.55 10.59 4.09
C LEU A 101 6.99 10.23 3.69
N VAL A 102 7.86 11.22 3.67
CA VAL A 102 9.31 11.06 3.44
C VAL A 102 10.09 11.79 4.53
N ALA A 103 11.29 11.32 4.81
CA ALA A 103 12.22 12.00 5.71
C ALA A 103 12.67 13.36 5.14
N ALA A 104 13.33 14.18 5.96
CA ALA A 104 13.78 15.51 5.56
C ALA A 104 14.78 15.48 4.39
N ASP A 105 15.56 14.41 4.22
CA ASP A 105 16.43 14.16 3.08
C ASP A 105 15.72 13.55 1.86
N ARG A 106 14.40 13.37 1.95
CA ARG A 106 13.52 12.75 0.93
C ARG A 106 13.61 11.23 0.86
N THR A 107 14.27 10.57 1.80
CA THR A 107 14.22 9.11 1.93
C THR A 107 12.78 8.67 2.22
N PRO A 108 12.21 7.72 1.46
CA PRO A 108 10.85 7.24 1.68
C PRO A 108 10.67 6.58 3.05
N HIS A 109 9.66 6.98 3.81
CA HIS A 109 9.20 6.23 4.98
C HIS A 109 8.36 5.00 4.55
N PRO A 110 8.28 3.93 5.36
CA PRO A 110 7.55 2.71 4.98
C PRO A 110 6.11 2.95 4.55
N HIS A 111 5.41 3.87 5.17
CA HIS A 111 3.99 4.14 4.90
C HIS A 111 3.72 4.83 3.54
N ILE A 112 4.72 5.41 2.87
CA ILE A 112 4.52 5.95 1.51
C ILE A 112 4.22 4.85 0.50
N TYR A 113 4.68 3.62 0.73
CA TYR A 113 4.38 2.48 -0.14
C TYR A 113 2.91 2.07 -0.05
N GLU A 114 2.29 2.19 1.13
CA GLU A 114 0.84 2.02 1.31
C GLU A 114 0.09 3.12 0.54
N VAL A 115 0.50 4.38 0.68
CA VAL A 115 -0.09 5.50 -0.06
C VAL A 115 0.01 5.27 -1.57
N LYS A 116 1.18 4.85 -2.07
CA LYS A 116 1.39 4.51 -3.48
C LYS A 116 0.43 3.41 -3.94
N LYS A 117 0.28 2.35 -3.14
CA LYS A 117 -0.61 1.22 -3.45
C LYS A 117 -2.07 1.63 -3.51
N VAL A 118 -2.54 2.36 -2.52
CA VAL A 118 -3.94 2.78 -2.42
C VAL A 118 -4.33 3.79 -3.51
N LEU A 119 -3.40 4.68 -3.89
CA LEU A 119 -3.64 5.72 -4.89
C LEU A 119 -3.27 5.32 -6.33
N GLN A 120 -2.92 4.08 -6.59
CA GLN A 120 -2.62 3.64 -7.96
C GLN A 120 -3.85 3.75 -8.88
N TYR A 121 -3.62 4.04 -10.16
CA TYR A 121 -4.69 4.21 -11.16
C TYR A 121 -4.91 3.00 -12.06
N ILE A 122 -4.06 1.99 -11.97
CA ILE A 122 -4.22 0.72 -12.70
C ILE A 122 -4.53 -0.36 -11.66
N HIS A 123 -5.71 -0.97 -11.80
CA HIS A 123 -6.19 -1.98 -10.86
C HIS A 123 -6.27 -3.34 -11.54
N PHE A 124 -5.94 -4.38 -10.80
CA PHE A 124 -5.95 -5.77 -11.24
C PHE A 124 -6.87 -6.58 -10.33
N GLU A 125 -7.75 -7.36 -10.93
CA GLU A 125 -8.66 -8.25 -10.21
C GLU A 125 -8.59 -9.65 -10.84
N PRO A 126 -8.40 -10.73 -10.05
CA PRO A 126 -8.46 -12.09 -10.57
C PRO A 126 -9.89 -12.41 -11.04
N LEU A 127 -10.04 -13.07 -12.17
CA LEU A 127 -11.34 -13.61 -12.58
C LEU A 127 -11.56 -14.95 -11.91
N ALA A 128 -12.75 -15.16 -11.35
CA ALA A 128 -13.10 -16.37 -10.66
C ALA A 128 -12.86 -17.63 -11.51
N PHE A 129 -12.28 -18.66 -10.89
CA PHE A 129 -12.00 -19.97 -11.49
C PHE A 129 -11.02 -19.99 -12.67
N THR A 130 -10.36 -18.87 -12.97
CA THR A 130 -9.41 -18.75 -14.08
C THR A 130 -8.14 -18.03 -13.64
N PRO A 131 -7.18 -18.72 -13.01
CA PRO A 131 -6.03 -18.07 -12.35
C PRO A 131 -5.12 -17.26 -13.29
N ASN A 132 -5.19 -17.52 -14.60
CA ASN A 132 -4.45 -16.79 -15.62
C ASN A 132 -5.25 -15.65 -16.28
N LYS A 133 -6.53 -15.46 -15.94
CA LYS A 133 -7.36 -14.38 -16.48
C LYS A 133 -7.56 -13.28 -15.47
N ILE A 134 -7.22 -12.08 -15.88
CA ILE A 134 -7.15 -10.89 -15.01
C ILE A 134 -8.02 -9.80 -15.64
N LYS A 135 -8.88 -9.19 -14.87
CA LYS A 135 -9.51 -7.93 -15.23
C LYS A 135 -8.57 -6.79 -14.90
N VAL A 136 -8.26 -5.98 -15.88
CA VAL A 136 -7.48 -4.73 -15.72
C VAL A 136 -8.44 -3.57 -15.84
N THR A 137 -8.43 -2.67 -14.86
CA THR A 137 -9.24 -1.46 -14.85
C THR A 137 -8.35 -0.23 -14.89
N ASN A 138 -8.61 0.65 -15.85
CA ASN A 138 -7.95 1.93 -15.99
C ASN A 138 -8.77 3.03 -15.28
N TRP A 139 -8.27 3.52 -14.16
CA TRP A 139 -8.90 4.61 -13.40
C TRP A 139 -8.43 6.00 -13.82
N HIS A 140 -7.51 6.12 -14.77
CA HIS A 140 -7.18 7.43 -15.30
C HIS A 140 -8.39 8.09 -15.97
N ASP A 141 -8.43 9.42 -15.95
CA ASP A 141 -9.49 10.20 -16.60
C ASP A 141 -9.22 10.52 -18.06
N PHE A 142 -7.94 10.64 -18.44
CA PHE A 142 -7.55 11.22 -19.73
C PHE A 142 -6.60 10.37 -20.56
N ILE A 143 -5.96 9.35 -19.99
CA ILE A 143 -4.95 8.54 -20.67
C ILE A 143 -5.31 7.07 -20.69
N GLY A 144 -5.01 6.41 -21.82
CA GLY A 144 -5.10 4.96 -21.95
C GLY A 144 -3.88 4.25 -21.36
N LEU A 145 -3.89 2.92 -21.41
CA LEU A 145 -2.81 2.11 -20.84
C LEU A 145 -1.70 1.76 -21.84
N GLU A 146 -1.72 2.28 -23.06
CA GLU A 146 -0.73 1.99 -24.11
C GLU A 146 0.69 2.47 -23.71
N GLY A 147 0.77 3.47 -22.83
CA GLY A 147 2.02 4.02 -22.29
C GLY A 147 2.67 3.17 -21.20
N TYR A 148 2.10 2.00 -20.88
CA TYR A 148 2.58 1.14 -19.79
C TYR A 148 2.87 -0.27 -20.29
N THR A 149 3.76 -0.95 -19.54
CA THR A 149 4.10 -2.37 -19.72
C THR A 149 3.69 -3.13 -18.47
N LEU A 150 3.06 -4.28 -18.65
CA LEU A 150 2.75 -5.22 -17.57
C LEU A 150 3.88 -6.23 -17.42
N ARG A 151 4.44 -6.35 -16.22
CA ARG A 151 5.30 -7.47 -15.81
C ARG A 151 4.57 -8.32 -14.80
N TRP A 152 4.75 -9.61 -14.92
CA TRP A 152 4.18 -10.57 -13.98
C TRP A 152 5.22 -11.59 -13.52
N ALA A 153 5.05 -12.06 -12.31
CA ALA A 153 5.87 -13.13 -11.74
C ALA A 153 5.00 -14.06 -10.90
N VAL A 154 5.27 -15.34 -10.97
CA VAL A 154 4.77 -16.33 -10.01
C VAL A 154 5.93 -16.66 -9.06
N GLU A 155 5.67 -16.56 -7.78
CA GLU A 155 6.66 -16.73 -6.71
C GLU A 155 6.23 -17.86 -5.76
N CYS A 156 7.20 -18.64 -5.30
CA CYS A 156 7.02 -19.70 -4.31
C CYS A 156 8.23 -19.70 -3.38
N ASP A 157 8.02 -19.68 -2.07
CA ASP A 157 9.07 -19.62 -1.05
C ASP A 157 10.08 -18.47 -1.32
N GLY A 158 9.60 -17.29 -1.75
CA GLY A 158 10.41 -16.11 -2.07
C GLY A 158 11.25 -16.23 -3.35
N LYS A 159 11.00 -17.25 -4.20
CA LYS A 159 11.71 -17.44 -5.47
C LYS A 159 10.74 -17.33 -6.64
N THR A 160 11.14 -16.58 -7.66
CA THR A 160 10.40 -16.52 -8.91
C THR A 160 10.50 -17.86 -9.66
N VAL A 161 9.37 -18.49 -9.92
CA VAL A 161 9.27 -19.76 -10.65
C VAL A 161 8.78 -19.61 -12.08
N GLN A 162 8.00 -18.56 -12.36
CA GLN A 162 7.58 -18.15 -13.70
C GLN A 162 7.57 -16.63 -13.77
N ASN A 163 7.85 -16.05 -14.90
CA ASN A 163 7.71 -14.61 -15.13
C ASN A 163 7.48 -14.30 -16.61
N GLY A 164 7.07 -13.08 -16.88
CA GLY A 164 6.96 -12.56 -18.23
C GLY A 164 6.62 -11.08 -18.26
N GLU A 165 6.60 -10.55 -19.48
CA GLU A 165 6.27 -9.17 -19.76
C GLU A 165 5.35 -9.12 -20.97
N MET A 166 4.41 -8.19 -20.97
CA MET A 166 3.52 -7.94 -22.09
C MET A 166 3.06 -6.48 -22.11
N ASP A 167 2.65 -6.02 -23.28
CA ASP A 167 2.00 -4.73 -23.38
C ASP A 167 0.53 -4.82 -22.93
N PHE A 168 0.02 -3.76 -22.34
CA PHE A 168 -1.41 -3.67 -22.12
C PHE A 168 -2.16 -3.56 -23.44
N PRO A 169 -3.32 -4.21 -23.59
CA PRO A 169 -4.21 -3.90 -24.67
C PRO A 169 -4.68 -2.44 -24.57
N LYS A 170 -5.28 -1.93 -25.63
CA LYS A 170 -5.87 -0.59 -25.59
C LYS A 170 -7.03 -0.55 -24.61
N ILE A 171 -6.80 0.05 -23.45
CA ILE A 171 -7.81 0.27 -22.40
C ILE A 171 -7.98 1.77 -22.22
N ALA A 172 -9.08 2.30 -22.72
CA ALA A 172 -9.39 3.73 -22.65
C ALA A 172 -9.59 4.18 -21.18
N PRO A 173 -9.53 5.49 -20.90
CA PRO A 173 -9.86 6.05 -19.58
C PRO A 173 -11.19 5.52 -19.06
N ARG A 174 -11.26 5.22 -17.76
CA ARG A 174 -12.45 4.72 -17.04
C ARG A 174 -13.03 3.42 -17.60
N ASN A 175 -12.26 2.66 -18.37
CA ASN A 175 -12.68 1.37 -18.93
C ASN A 175 -11.88 0.21 -18.32
N SER A 176 -12.36 -1.00 -18.60
CA SER A 176 -11.72 -2.26 -18.18
C SER A 176 -11.59 -3.21 -19.39
N ALA A 177 -10.63 -4.10 -19.31
CA ALA A 177 -10.51 -5.23 -20.23
C ALA A 177 -9.99 -6.46 -19.48
N ASN A 178 -10.34 -7.64 -20.00
CA ASN A 178 -9.76 -8.89 -19.51
C ASN A 178 -8.52 -9.23 -20.32
N ILE A 179 -7.46 -9.62 -19.63
CA ILE A 179 -6.23 -10.12 -20.23
C ILE A 179 -6.00 -11.56 -19.80
N GLU A 180 -5.23 -12.29 -20.57
CA GLU A 180 -4.82 -13.65 -20.24
C GLU A 180 -3.30 -13.73 -20.18
N LEU A 181 -2.80 -14.21 -19.04
CA LEU A 181 -1.37 -14.41 -18.82
C LEU A 181 -0.97 -15.81 -19.28
N PRO A 182 0.21 -15.98 -19.92
CA PRO A 182 0.68 -17.28 -20.37
C PRO A 182 1.25 -18.12 -19.21
N LEU A 183 0.45 -18.30 -18.15
CA LEU A 183 0.87 -19.08 -16.99
C LEU A 183 0.90 -20.57 -17.32
N LYS A 184 1.98 -21.24 -16.90
CA LYS A 184 2.08 -22.71 -16.94
C LYS A 184 1.42 -23.29 -15.69
N ALA A 185 0.95 -24.53 -15.80
CA ALA A 185 0.40 -25.25 -14.67
C ALA A 185 1.38 -25.28 -13.49
N LEU A 186 0.83 -25.07 -12.29
CA LEU A 186 1.60 -25.13 -11.05
C LEU A 186 1.73 -26.58 -10.56
N PRO A 187 2.83 -26.95 -9.89
CA PRO A 187 2.96 -28.24 -9.26
C PRO A 187 1.88 -28.47 -8.19
N ALA A 188 1.40 -29.70 -8.08
CA ALA A 188 0.51 -30.13 -7.00
C ALA A 188 1.32 -30.61 -5.78
N ASP A 189 2.15 -29.72 -5.23
CA ASP A 189 3.11 -30.02 -4.16
C ASP A 189 2.72 -29.46 -2.79
N GLY A 190 1.55 -28.79 -2.73
CA GLY A 190 1.02 -28.22 -1.51
C GLY A 190 1.74 -26.97 -1.02
N LYS A 191 2.49 -26.33 -1.90
CA LYS A 191 3.11 -25.05 -1.61
C LYS A 191 2.20 -23.88 -1.99
N GLU A 192 2.45 -22.73 -1.39
CA GLU A 192 1.79 -21.48 -1.72
C GLU A 192 2.50 -20.82 -2.91
N TYR A 193 1.70 -20.43 -3.91
CA TYR A 193 2.17 -19.72 -5.09
C TYR A 193 1.48 -18.36 -5.17
N PHE A 194 2.26 -17.31 -5.33
CA PHE A 194 1.75 -15.94 -5.42
C PHE A 194 1.99 -15.38 -6.82
N LEU A 195 0.95 -14.82 -7.42
CA LEU A 195 1.05 -14.06 -8.66
C LEU A 195 1.20 -12.58 -8.31
N THR A 196 2.32 -12.01 -8.71
CA THR A 196 2.58 -10.56 -8.61
C THR A 196 2.48 -9.92 -9.99
N LEU A 197 1.68 -8.86 -10.11
CA LEU A 197 1.53 -8.04 -11.30
C LEU A 197 2.06 -6.64 -11.02
N ARG A 198 2.81 -6.08 -11.98
CA ARG A 198 3.35 -4.73 -11.88
C ARG A 198 3.24 -3.99 -13.20
N ALA A 199 2.77 -2.74 -13.15
CA ALA A 199 2.74 -1.87 -14.31
C ALA A 199 3.89 -0.86 -14.27
N PHE A 200 4.58 -0.69 -15.40
CA PHE A 200 5.73 0.20 -15.54
C PHE A 200 5.53 1.18 -16.69
N THR A 201 6.05 2.39 -16.54
CA THR A 201 6.07 3.39 -17.62
C THR A 201 6.96 2.95 -18.78
N LYS A 202 6.48 3.07 -20.04
CA LYS A 202 7.27 2.82 -21.26
C LYS A 202 8.16 3.98 -21.63
N HIS A 203 7.75 5.19 -21.29
CA HIS A 203 8.41 6.42 -21.70
C HIS A 203 8.77 7.27 -20.50
N GLU A 204 9.77 8.09 -20.66
CA GLU A 204 10.12 9.13 -19.70
C GLU A 204 9.12 10.29 -19.78
N ALA A 205 8.76 10.83 -18.62
CA ALA A 205 7.97 12.04 -18.47
C ALA A 205 8.64 12.96 -17.43
N PRO A 206 8.29 14.24 -17.33
CA PRO A 206 8.81 15.11 -16.29
C PRO A 206 8.63 14.46 -14.91
N LEU A 207 9.74 14.32 -14.16
CA LEU A 207 9.83 13.71 -12.81
C LEU A 207 9.48 12.20 -12.73
N VAL A 208 9.17 11.54 -13.86
CA VAL A 208 8.85 10.11 -13.89
C VAL A 208 9.74 9.42 -14.91
N PRO A 209 10.75 8.66 -14.48
CA PRO A 209 11.65 7.98 -15.39
C PRO A 209 10.94 6.84 -16.14
N LYS A 210 11.47 6.48 -17.31
CA LYS A 210 11.09 5.23 -17.99
C LYS A 210 11.35 4.03 -17.04
N GLY A 211 10.41 3.10 -17.02
CA GLY A 211 10.50 1.92 -16.14
C GLY A 211 10.12 2.19 -14.69
N HIS A 212 9.48 3.33 -14.40
CA HIS A 212 8.90 3.58 -13.09
C HIS A 212 7.68 2.70 -12.85
N GLU A 213 7.64 2.01 -11.70
CA GLU A 213 6.49 1.22 -11.28
C GLU A 213 5.36 2.13 -10.81
N VAL A 214 4.20 2.03 -11.47
CA VAL A 214 3.01 2.84 -11.17
C VAL A 214 1.87 2.07 -10.51
N ALA A 215 1.88 0.74 -10.59
CA ALA A 215 0.89 -0.10 -9.92
C ALA A 215 1.47 -1.48 -9.62
N ILE A 216 0.97 -2.07 -8.54
CA ILE A 216 1.32 -3.42 -8.11
C ILE A 216 0.09 -4.12 -7.54
N GLU A 217 -0.03 -5.44 -7.80
CA GLU A 217 -1.00 -6.32 -7.15
C GLU A 217 -0.39 -7.68 -6.93
N GLN A 218 -0.82 -8.35 -5.85
CA GLN A 218 -0.41 -9.72 -5.56
C GLN A 218 -1.56 -10.48 -4.92
N TRP A 219 -1.72 -11.72 -5.32
CA TRP A 219 -2.62 -12.67 -4.65
C TRP A 219 -2.12 -14.09 -4.77
N GLU A 220 -2.60 -14.93 -3.87
CA GLU A 220 -2.33 -16.36 -3.89
C GLU A 220 -3.05 -17.02 -5.07
N LEU A 221 -2.34 -17.87 -5.79
CA LEU A 221 -2.91 -18.70 -6.85
C LEU A 221 -3.47 -19.99 -6.24
N PRO A 222 -4.63 -20.48 -6.73
CA PRO A 222 -5.13 -21.78 -6.31
C PRO A 222 -4.09 -22.87 -6.60
N SER A 223 -3.61 -23.53 -5.57
CA SER A 223 -2.73 -24.69 -5.64
C SER A 223 -3.47 -25.95 -5.20
N ALA A 224 -3.14 -27.08 -5.79
CA ALA A 224 -3.70 -28.33 -5.31
C ALA A 224 -3.16 -28.65 -3.92
N PRO A 225 -4.01 -29.09 -2.98
CA PRO A 225 -3.54 -29.46 -1.65
C PRO A 225 -2.49 -30.58 -1.76
N SER A 226 -1.45 -30.49 -0.95
CA SER A 226 -0.46 -31.56 -0.85
C SER A 226 -1.15 -32.83 -0.37
N ALA A 227 -0.94 -33.93 -1.08
CA ALA A 227 -1.31 -35.26 -0.60
C ALA A 227 -0.38 -35.74 0.54
N LYS A 228 0.40 -34.87 1.17
CA LYS A 228 1.21 -35.23 2.33
C LYS A 228 0.29 -35.62 3.47
N THR A 229 0.08 -36.89 3.60
CA THR A 229 -0.43 -37.52 4.84
C THR A 229 0.56 -37.11 5.93
N VAL A 230 0.16 -36.24 6.82
CA VAL A 230 0.92 -36.00 8.06
C VAL A 230 0.90 -37.36 8.77
N GLN A 231 2.03 -38.06 8.73
CA GLN A 231 2.20 -39.29 9.55
C GLN A 231 2.07 -38.83 11.01
N PRO A 232 1.17 -39.41 11.79
CA PRO A 232 1.11 -39.12 13.21
C PRO A 232 2.49 -39.41 13.81
N VAL A 233 3.13 -38.43 14.37
CA VAL A 233 4.34 -38.64 15.16
C VAL A 233 3.87 -39.24 16.48
N GLU A 234 4.17 -40.52 16.68
CA GLU A 234 3.95 -41.15 17.99
C GLU A 234 4.93 -40.52 18.99
N GLY A 235 4.39 -39.85 19.97
CA GLY A 235 5.15 -39.19 21.03
C GLY A 235 4.21 -38.63 22.09
N THR A 236 4.70 -38.51 23.31
CA THR A 236 3.96 -37.89 24.42
C THR A 236 4.52 -36.49 24.66
N LEU A 237 3.68 -35.48 24.49
CA LEU A 237 4.04 -34.13 24.87
C LEU A 237 3.91 -33.99 26.39
N THR A 238 4.99 -33.59 27.07
CA THR A 238 4.95 -33.20 28.47
C THR A 238 4.98 -31.69 28.59
N VAL A 239 4.13 -31.15 29.44
CA VAL A 239 4.02 -29.71 29.67
C VAL A 239 4.29 -29.43 31.14
N ASP A 240 5.40 -28.76 31.41
CA ASP A 240 5.76 -28.26 32.74
C ASP A 240 5.44 -26.76 32.79
N ARG A 241 4.66 -26.36 33.80
CA ARG A 241 4.30 -24.96 34.02
C ARG A 241 4.73 -24.51 35.41
N ASN A 242 5.50 -23.44 35.46
CA ASN A 242 5.72 -22.66 36.69
C ASN A 242 5.11 -21.25 36.54
N ASN A 243 5.28 -20.37 37.52
CA ASN A 243 4.65 -19.05 37.51
C ASN A 243 5.14 -18.12 36.40
N GLU A 244 6.26 -18.40 35.76
CA GLU A 244 6.92 -17.52 34.78
C GLU A 244 7.14 -18.17 33.43
N THR A 245 7.19 -19.51 33.36
CA THR A 245 7.51 -20.23 32.11
C THR A 245 6.60 -21.41 31.85
N LEU A 246 6.38 -21.70 30.58
CA LEU A 246 5.76 -22.91 30.07
C LEU A 246 6.81 -23.66 29.25
N THR A 247 7.18 -24.86 29.69
CA THR A 247 8.12 -25.72 28.97
C THR A 247 7.38 -26.89 28.36
N VAL A 248 7.47 -27.05 27.03
CA VAL A 248 6.90 -28.18 26.29
C VAL A 248 8.06 -29.03 25.82
N LYS A 249 8.02 -30.34 26.13
CA LYS A 249 8.98 -31.36 25.65
C LYS A 249 8.20 -32.43 24.89
N GLY A 250 8.70 -32.78 23.71
CA GLY A 250 8.18 -33.82 22.86
C GLY A 250 9.25 -34.83 22.47
#